data_d83d562ededd2caafe7925f7c8bdb9d4
#
_entry.id   d83d562ededd2caafe7925f7c8bdb9d4
#
_cell.length_a   1.000
_cell.length_b   1.000
_cell.length_c   1.000
_cell.angle_alpha   90.00
_cell.angle_beta   90.00
_cell.angle_gamma   90.00
#
_symmetry.space_group_name_H-M   'P 1'
#
loop_
_entity.id
_entity.type
_entity.pdbx_description
1 polymer ?
#
loop_
_entity_poly.entity_id
_entity_poly.type
_entity_poly.pdbx_seq_one_letter_code
_entity_poly.pdbx_strand_id
1 'polypeptide(L)'
;MNYKKLNQEMISFTILMMVSIIIVIVSAVYIKVGYDKDNIIYMIGGAFFLCFALYGLFVFVKRIQKVELARKSGDMILYEKIRSVEEISKKLKKDKRRVAGSILFLIDNSYIEGVRIERDTIVLLAEEEQKRNEERAVEVAKIVNKTNSKKFLNSAKCKNCGATVVFNGEKAICPYCGNLLKAKEI
;
A
#
# COMPACT_ATOMS: atom_id res chain seq x y z
N MET A 1 4.87 -6.19 -1.18
CA MET A 1 4.25 -6.76 -2.40
C MET A 1 4.44 -8.27 -2.41
N ASN A 2 3.36 -9.01 -2.67
CA ASN A 2 3.42 -10.49 -2.70
C ASN A 2 3.87 -10.99 -4.08
N TYR A 3 5.18 -10.91 -4.34
CA TYR A 3 5.78 -11.36 -5.61
C TYR A 3 5.56 -12.85 -5.90
N LYS A 4 5.48 -13.70 -4.86
CA LYS A 4 5.26 -15.14 -5.04
C LYS A 4 3.91 -15.40 -5.70
N LYS A 5 2.85 -14.75 -5.20
CA LYS A 5 1.49 -14.87 -5.77
C LYS A 5 1.43 -14.33 -7.20
N LEU A 6 2.05 -13.18 -7.45
CA LEU A 6 2.09 -12.55 -8.77
C LEU A 6 2.86 -13.41 -9.80
N ASN A 7 4.00 -14.00 -9.39
CA ASN A 7 4.78 -14.90 -10.23
C ASN A 7 4.02 -16.20 -10.53
N GLN A 8 3.29 -16.75 -9.56
CA GLN A 8 2.45 -17.95 -9.81
C GLN A 8 1.38 -17.67 -10.86
N GLU A 9 0.71 -16.51 -10.81
CA GLU A 9 -0.24 -16.13 -11.85
C GLU A 9 0.43 -15.99 -13.22
N MET A 10 1.59 -15.34 -13.29
CA MET A 10 2.33 -15.22 -14.56
C MET A 10 2.70 -16.58 -15.13
N ILE A 11 3.20 -17.50 -14.31
CA ILE A 11 3.54 -18.87 -14.74
C ILE A 11 2.31 -19.59 -15.27
N SER A 12 1.17 -19.52 -14.55
CA SER A 12 -0.09 -20.14 -14.98
C SER A 12 -0.55 -19.62 -16.34
N PHE A 13 -0.51 -18.29 -16.57
CA PHE A 13 -0.85 -17.71 -17.88
C PHE A 13 0.12 -18.09 -18.98
N THR A 14 1.41 -18.20 -18.66
CA THR A 14 2.42 -18.65 -19.62
C THR A 14 2.16 -20.10 -20.06
N ILE A 15 1.83 -20.99 -19.13
CA ILE A 15 1.46 -22.38 -19.43
C ILE A 15 0.22 -22.42 -20.31
N LEU A 16 -0.83 -21.67 -19.99
CA LEU A 16 -2.06 -21.60 -20.79
C LEU A 16 -1.78 -21.07 -22.21
N MET A 17 -0.89 -20.09 -22.33
CA MET A 17 -0.46 -19.58 -23.64
C MET A 17 0.25 -20.66 -24.47
N MET A 18 1.14 -21.46 -23.85
CA MET A 18 1.82 -22.57 -24.49
C MET A 18 0.82 -23.65 -25.00
N VAL A 19 -0.16 -23.97 -24.15
CA VAL A 19 -1.24 -24.90 -24.54
C VAL A 19 -2.03 -24.37 -25.75
N SER A 20 -2.35 -23.07 -25.76
CA SER A 20 -3.05 -22.44 -26.89
C SER A 20 -2.23 -22.50 -28.18
N ILE A 21 -0.91 -22.33 -28.12
CA ILE A 21 -0.02 -22.46 -29.27
C ILE A 21 -0.05 -23.89 -29.82
N ILE A 22 -0.02 -24.90 -28.95
CA ILE A 22 -0.12 -26.31 -29.36
C ILE A 22 -1.46 -26.57 -30.09
N ILE A 23 -2.57 -26.02 -29.55
CA ILE A 23 -3.89 -26.15 -30.19
C ILE A 23 -3.91 -25.50 -31.59
N VAL A 24 -3.25 -24.34 -31.78
CA VAL A 24 -3.11 -23.71 -33.11
C VAL A 24 -2.40 -24.65 -34.09
N ILE A 25 -1.29 -25.27 -33.68
CA ILE A 25 -0.53 -26.19 -34.53
C ILE A 25 -1.38 -27.41 -34.91
N VAL A 26 -2.04 -28.01 -33.91
CA VAL A 26 -2.92 -29.18 -34.15
C VAL A 26 -4.06 -28.80 -35.07
N SER A 27 -4.69 -27.63 -34.90
CA SER A 27 -5.78 -27.16 -35.76
C SER A 27 -5.32 -26.98 -37.22
N ALA A 28 -4.11 -26.46 -37.44
CA ALA A 28 -3.53 -26.32 -38.78
C ALA A 28 -3.31 -27.69 -39.45
N VAL A 29 -2.84 -28.68 -38.68
CA VAL A 29 -2.71 -30.07 -39.20
C VAL A 29 -4.06 -30.67 -39.56
N TYR A 30 -5.10 -30.46 -38.73
CA TYR A 30 -6.47 -30.92 -39.02
C TYR A 30 -7.02 -30.31 -40.31
N ILE A 31 -6.82 -29.03 -40.54
CA ILE A 31 -7.24 -28.35 -41.78
C ILE A 31 -6.52 -28.95 -42.99
N LYS A 32 -5.20 -29.17 -42.88
CA LYS A 32 -4.41 -29.77 -43.97
C LYS A 32 -4.87 -31.18 -44.28
N VAL A 33 -5.08 -32.04 -43.27
CA VAL A 33 -5.60 -33.41 -43.47
C VAL A 33 -7.01 -33.41 -44.09
N GLY A 34 -7.86 -32.45 -43.68
CA GLY A 34 -9.18 -32.27 -44.27
C GLY A 34 -9.12 -31.91 -45.73
N TYR A 35 -8.18 -31.02 -46.10
CA TYR A 35 -7.94 -30.62 -47.49
C TYR A 35 -7.44 -31.80 -48.35
N ASP A 36 -6.45 -32.56 -47.87
CA ASP A 36 -5.86 -33.70 -48.57
C ASP A 36 -6.86 -34.86 -48.77
N LYS A 37 -7.86 -35.00 -47.92
CA LYS A 37 -8.90 -36.04 -47.96
C LYS A 37 -10.24 -35.57 -48.50
N ASP A 38 -10.34 -34.37 -49.03
CA ASP A 38 -11.60 -33.73 -49.47
C ASP A 38 -12.73 -33.83 -48.44
N ASN A 39 -12.37 -33.81 -47.12
CA ASN A 39 -13.33 -33.96 -46.05
C ASN A 39 -13.63 -32.61 -45.37
N ILE A 40 -14.78 -32.05 -45.74
CA ILE A 40 -15.19 -30.71 -45.29
C ILE A 40 -15.40 -30.64 -43.77
N ILE A 41 -15.74 -31.74 -43.08
CA ILE A 41 -15.96 -31.78 -41.64
C ILE A 41 -14.66 -31.49 -40.87
N TYR A 42 -13.53 -32.08 -41.32
CA TYR A 42 -12.22 -31.82 -40.72
C TYR A 42 -11.77 -30.39 -40.97
N MET A 43 -12.06 -29.80 -42.14
CA MET A 43 -11.73 -28.42 -42.44
C MET A 43 -12.50 -27.43 -41.54
N ILE A 44 -13.84 -27.61 -41.42
CA ILE A 44 -14.69 -26.77 -40.58
C ILE A 44 -14.30 -26.91 -39.10
N GLY A 45 -14.10 -28.13 -38.60
CA GLY A 45 -13.67 -28.40 -37.24
C GLY A 45 -12.31 -27.75 -36.91
N GLY A 46 -11.32 -27.92 -37.80
CA GLY A 46 -10.02 -27.30 -37.66
C GLY A 46 -10.07 -25.76 -37.64
N ALA A 47 -10.88 -25.14 -38.52
CA ALA A 47 -11.07 -23.70 -38.57
C ALA A 47 -11.71 -23.18 -37.28
N PHE A 48 -12.71 -23.88 -36.73
CA PHE A 48 -13.35 -23.50 -35.46
C PHE A 48 -12.34 -23.52 -34.29
N PHE A 49 -11.56 -24.59 -34.16
CA PHE A 49 -10.54 -24.67 -33.10
C PHE A 49 -9.44 -23.62 -33.29
N LEU A 50 -9.06 -23.30 -34.52
CA LEU A 50 -8.08 -22.24 -34.80
C LEU A 50 -8.58 -20.89 -34.34
N CYS A 51 -9.83 -20.50 -34.67
CA CYS A 51 -10.41 -19.24 -34.23
C CYS A 51 -10.48 -19.15 -32.70
N PHE A 52 -10.89 -20.24 -32.04
CA PHE A 52 -10.96 -20.29 -30.59
C PHE A 52 -9.58 -20.14 -29.93
N ALA A 53 -8.55 -20.83 -30.45
CA ALA A 53 -7.19 -20.75 -29.94
C ALA A 53 -6.57 -19.37 -30.18
N LEU A 54 -6.80 -18.73 -31.32
CA LEU A 54 -6.34 -17.36 -31.60
C LEU A 54 -6.99 -16.33 -30.64
N TYR A 55 -8.29 -16.48 -30.39
CA TYR A 55 -8.98 -15.63 -29.39
C TYR A 55 -8.38 -15.83 -28.02
N GLY A 56 -8.12 -17.06 -27.56
CA GLY A 56 -7.47 -17.37 -26.32
C GLY A 56 -6.09 -16.70 -26.19
N LEU A 57 -5.25 -16.84 -27.22
CA LEU A 57 -3.94 -16.18 -27.28
C LEU A 57 -4.05 -14.67 -27.11
N PHE A 58 -4.98 -14.02 -27.79
CA PHE A 58 -5.19 -12.58 -27.68
C PHE A 58 -5.56 -12.16 -26.26
N VAL A 59 -6.44 -12.90 -25.59
CA VAL A 59 -6.83 -12.62 -24.21
C VAL A 59 -5.65 -12.80 -23.25
N PHE A 60 -4.87 -13.89 -23.41
CA PHE A 60 -3.73 -14.18 -22.57
C PHE A 60 -2.62 -13.12 -22.71
N VAL A 61 -2.29 -12.71 -23.93
CA VAL A 61 -1.29 -11.67 -24.17
C VAL A 61 -1.69 -10.36 -23.48
N LYS A 62 -2.96 -9.93 -23.60
CA LYS A 62 -3.45 -8.73 -22.90
C LYS A 62 -3.34 -8.86 -21.38
N ARG A 63 -3.62 -10.04 -20.84
CA ARG A 63 -3.56 -10.26 -19.39
C ARG A 63 -2.13 -10.25 -18.87
N ILE A 64 -1.18 -10.89 -19.59
CA ILE A 64 0.25 -10.85 -19.25
C ILE A 64 0.76 -9.40 -19.26
N GLN A 65 0.44 -8.61 -20.28
CA GLN A 65 0.82 -7.20 -20.35
C GLN A 65 0.27 -6.39 -19.18
N LYS A 66 -0.98 -6.68 -18.72
CA LYS A 66 -1.57 -6.03 -17.55
C LYS A 66 -0.82 -6.37 -16.27
N VAL A 67 -0.47 -7.64 -16.06
CA VAL A 67 0.27 -8.10 -14.88
C VAL A 67 1.71 -7.53 -14.87
N GLU A 68 2.38 -7.50 -16.03
CA GLU A 68 3.71 -6.90 -16.14
C GLU A 68 3.69 -5.39 -15.84
N LEU A 69 2.70 -4.67 -16.39
CA LEU A 69 2.51 -3.26 -16.08
C LEU A 69 2.26 -3.04 -14.59
N ALA A 70 1.42 -3.87 -13.99
CA ALA A 70 1.13 -3.83 -12.56
C ALA A 70 2.40 -4.05 -11.72
N ARG A 71 3.22 -5.05 -12.06
CA ARG A 71 4.49 -5.30 -11.39
C ARG A 71 5.41 -4.08 -11.44
N LYS A 72 5.65 -3.52 -12.64
CA LYS A 72 6.49 -2.33 -12.83
C LYS A 72 5.95 -1.12 -12.05
N SER A 73 4.63 -0.92 -12.03
CA SER A 73 4.01 0.15 -11.25
C SER A 73 4.19 -0.06 -9.75
N GLY A 74 4.04 -1.30 -9.27
CA GLY A 74 4.27 -1.66 -7.87
C GLY A 74 5.71 -1.44 -7.42
N ASP A 75 6.68 -1.81 -8.26
CA ASP A 75 8.10 -1.59 -8.00
C ASP A 75 8.43 -0.09 -7.86
N MET A 76 7.87 0.76 -8.71
CA MET A 76 8.04 2.22 -8.62
C MET A 76 7.43 2.81 -7.33
N ILE A 77 6.29 2.30 -6.90
CA ILE A 77 5.65 2.73 -5.65
C ILE A 77 6.49 2.36 -4.43
N LEU A 78 6.99 1.12 -4.37
CA LEU A 78 7.65 0.56 -3.20
C LEU A 78 9.14 0.93 -3.10
N TYR A 79 9.87 0.84 -4.21
CA TYR A 79 11.32 1.06 -4.22
C TYR A 79 11.70 2.48 -4.58
N GLU A 80 11.05 3.07 -5.60
CA GLU A 80 11.36 4.43 -6.02
C GLU A 80 10.54 5.49 -5.25
N LYS A 81 9.60 5.05 -4.41
CA LYS A 81 8.73 5.91 -3.58
C LYS A 81 7.96 6.95 -4.38
N ILE A 82 7.62 6.66 -5.63
CA ILE A 82 6.82 7.55 -6.47
C ILE A 82 5.37 7.49 -5.98
N ARG A 83 4.79 8.65 -5.66
CA ARG A 83 3.43 8.79 -5.12
C ARG A 83 2.42 9.37 -6.11
N SER A 84 2.84 9.70 -7.32
CA SER A 84 1.98 10.26 -8.36
C SER A 84 1.76 9.26 -9.49
N VAL A 85 0.48 8.97 -9.81
CA VAL A 85 0.11 8.13 -10.95
C VAL A 85 0.58 8.74 -12.26
N GLU A 86 0.58 10.08 -12.36
CA GLU A 86 1.03 10.80 -13.54
C GLU A 86 2.54 10.61 -13.77
N GLU A 87 3.35 10.68 -12.72
CA GLU A 87 4.79 10.48 -12.80
C GLU A 87 5.13 9.06 -13.24
N ILE A 88 4.45 8.04 -12.65
CA ILE A 88 4.58 6.64 -13.07
C ILE A 88 4.21 6.49 -14.55
N SER A 89 3.13 7.13 -15.00
CA SER A 89 2.67 7.03 -16.39
C SER A 89 3.70 7.62 -17.37
N LYS A 90 4.29 8.75 -17.05
CA LYS A 90 5.37 9.38 -17.83
C LYS A 90 6.61 8.49 -17.90
N LYS A 91 7.01 7.90 -16.77
CA LYS A 91 8.20 7.05 -16.69
C LYS A 91 8.04 5.74 -17.45
N LEU A 92 6.86 5.12 -17.36
CA LEU A 92 6.52 3.91 -18.11
C LEU A 92 6.12 4.16 -19.57
N LYS A 93 5.97 5.42 -20.00
CA LYS A 93 5.46 5.81 -21.34
C LYS A 93 4.12 5.10 -21.66
N LYS A 94 3.23 5.03 -20.67
CA LYS A 94 1.91 4.40 -20.77
C LYS A 94 0.81 5.39 -20.39
N ASP A 95 -0.38 5.17 -20.94
CA ASP A 95 -1.54 6.00 -20.59
C ASP A 95 -1.85 5.93 -19.09
N LYS A 96 -2.17 7.10 -18.50
CA LYS A 96 -2.49 7.29 -17.08
C LYS A 96 -3.60 6.34 -16.61
N ARG A 97 -4.65 6.16 -17.42
CA ARG A 97 -5.76 5.25 -17.11
C ARG A 97 -5.31 3.80 -16.99
N ARG A 98 -4.40 3.37 -17.85
CA ARG A 98 -3.84 2.00 -17.80
C ARG A 98 -2.97 1.80 -16.57
N VAL A 99 -2.17 2.78 -16.21
CA VAL A 99 -1.33 2.74 -15.00
C VAL A 99 -2.22 2.72 -13.76
N ALA A 100 -3.20 3.62 -13.65
CA ALA A 100 -4.16 3.62 -12.54
C ALA A 100 -4.89 2.26 -12.42
N GLY A 101 -5.38 1.72 -13.54
CA GLY A 101 -6.02 0.40 -13.56
C GLY A 101 -5.09 -0.75 -13.19
N SER A 102 -3.77 -0.64 -13.45
CA SER A 102 -2.80 -1.63 -13.03
C SER A 102 -2.50 -1.56 -11.53
N ILE A 103 -2.49 -0.37 -10.95
CA ILE A 103 -2.30 -0.17 -9.51
C ILE A 103 -3.55 -0.65 -8.74
N LEU A 104 -4.75 -0.31 -9.22
CA LEU A 104 -6.00 -0.85 -8.66
C LEU A 104 -6.02 -2.38 -8.69
N PHE A 105 -5.60 -2.98 -9.80
CA PHE A 105 -5.47 -4.44 -9.89
C PHE A 105 -4.55 -5.03 -8.80
N LEU A 106 -3.45 -4.35 -8.44
CA LEU A 106 -2.56 -4.78 -7.36
C LEU A 106 -3.22 -4.69 -6.00
N ILE A 107 -4.02 -3.64 -5.77
CA ILE A 107 -4.76 -3.41 -4.52
C ILE A 107 -5.90 -4.43 -4.38
N ASP A 108 -6.75 -4.56 -5.39
CA ASP A 108 -7.95 -5.41 -5.38
C ASP A 108 -7.60 -6.90 -5.18
N ASN A 109 -6.46 -7.34 -5.71
CA ASN A 109 -6.00 -8.73 -5.56
C ASN A 109 -5.07 -8.92 -4.35
N SER A 110 -4.93 -7.91 -3.50
CA SER A 110 -4.06 -7.96 -2.31
C SER A 110 -2.61 -8.34 -2.61
N TYR A 111 -2.08 -7.86 -3.75
CA TYR A 111 -0.65 -7.98 -4.06
C TYR A 111 0.18 -6.92 -3.34
N ILE A 112 -0.43 -5.76 -3.07
CA ILE A 112 0.14 -4.68 -2.26
C ILE A 112 -0.88 -4.35 -1.17
N GLU A 113 -0.44 -4.43 0.09
CA GLU A 113 -1.24 -4.07 1.25
C GLU A 113 -0.88 -2.65 1.70
N GLY A 114 -1.85 -1.98 2.34
CA GLY A 114 -1.61 -0.66 2.91
C GLY A 114 -1.42 0.46 1.89
N VAL A 115 -1.89 0.29 0.66
CA VAL A 115 -1.85 1.31 -0.40
C VAL A 115 -3.26 1.70 -0.79
N ARG A 116 -3.51 3.00 -0.92
CA ARG A 116 -4.77 3.56 -1.42
C ARG A 116 -4.47 4.60 -2.51
N ILE A 117 -5.37 4.72 -3.48
CA ILE A 117 -5.32 5.78 -4.49
C ILE A 117 -6.36 6.83 -4.10
N GLU A 118 -5.91 8.07 -3.92
CA GLU A 118 -6.78 9.22 -3.75
C GLU A 118 -6.59 10.19 -4.93
N ARG A 119 -7.60 10.28 -5.78
CA ARG A 119 -7.56 11.01 -7.05
C ARG A 119 -6.40 10.52 -7.93
N ASP A 120 -5.23 11.17 -7.86
CA ASP A 120 -4.03 10.86 -8.63
C ASP A 120 -2.80 10.58 -7.76
N THR A 121 -3.00 10.59 -6.44
CA THR A 121 -1.93 10.39 -5.45
C THR A 121 -2.05 9.01 -4.82
N ILE A 122 -0.92 8.36 -4.66
CA ILE A 122 -0.80 7.05 -4.02
C ILE A 122 -0.43 7.28 -2.57
N VAL A 123 -1.32 6.88 -1.65
CA VAL A 123 -1.15 7.04 -0.21
C VAL A 123 -0.80 5.70 0.42
N LEU A 124 0.27 5.67 1.20
CA LEU A 124 0.61 4.52 2.05
C LEU A 124 -0.01 4.73 3.43
N LEU A 125 -0.88 3.81 3.85
CA LEU A 125 -1.56 3.87 5.14
C LEU A 125 -0.57 3.92 6.32
N ALA A 126 0.56 3.23 6.22
CA ALA A 126 1.60 3.26 7.25
C ALA A 126 2.25 4.66 7.40
N GLU A 127 2.50 5.38 6.30
CA GLU A 127 3.03 6.75 6.33
C GLU A 127 1.98 7.73 6.90
N GLU A 128 0.70 7.50 6.61
CA GLU A 128 -0.40 8.31 7.12
C GLU A 128 -0.59 8.13 8.63
N GLU A 129 -0.49 6.88 9.13
CA GLU A 129 -0.53 6.59 10.56
C GLU A 129 0.66 7.18 11.31
N GLN A 130 1.85 7.08 10.74
CA GLN A 130 3.06 7.66 11.34
C GLN A 130 2.94 9.17 11.44
N LYS A 131 2.53 9.86 10.39
CA LYS A 131 2.31 11.31 10.40
C LYS A 131 1.26 11.72 11.43
N ARG A 132 0.16 10.98 11.53
CA ARG A 132 -0.89 11.23 12.52
C ARG A 132 -0.39 11.04 13.96
N ASN A 133 0.47 10.05 14.18
CA ASN A 133 1.09 9.80 15.48
C ASN A 133 2.11 10.90 15.85
N GLU A 134 2.88 11.38 14.88
CA GLU A 134 3.80 12.52 15.07
C GLU A 134 3.03 13.81 15.40
N GLU A 135 1.94 14.10 14.69
CA GLU A 135 1.08 15.27 14.97
C GLU A 135 0.47 15.19 16.37
N ARG A 136 -0.02 14.00 16.79
CA ARG A 136 -0.51 13.78 18.15
C ARG A 136 0.59 13.97 19.22
N ALA A 137 1.79 13.46 18.96
CA ALA A 137 2.91 13.61 19.87
C ALA A 137 3.30 15.09 20.07
N VAL A 138 3.30 15.88 18.99
CA VAL A 138 3.55 17.32 19.04
C VAL A 138 2.45 18.04 19.83
N GLU A 139 1.19 17.67 19.64
CA GLU A 139 0.07 18.27 20.37
C GLU A 139 0.14 17.96 21.87
N VAL A 140 0.42 16.70 22.23
CA VAL A 140 0.63 16.27 23.62
C VAL A 140 1.81 17.03 24.25
N ALA A 141 2.93 17.18 23.53
CA ALA A 141 4.08 17.93 24.02
C ALA A 141 3.74 19.43 24.28
N LYS A 142 2.92 20.05 23.42
CA LYS A 142 2.43 21.42 23.63
C LYS A 142 1.56 21.53 24.88
N ILE A 143 0.66 20.55 25.12
CA ILE A 143 -0.20 20.52 26.31
C ILE A 143 0.65 20.34 27.57
N VAL A 144 1.60 19.41 27.57
CA VAL A 144 2.50 19.15 28.70
C VAL A 144 3.34 20.38 29.03
N ASN A 145 3.91 21.07 28.04
CA ASN A 145 4.67 22.29 28.23
C ASN A 145 3.80 23.45 28.79
N LYS A 146 2.54 23.56 28.30
CA LYS A 146 1.58 24.55 28.82
C LYS A 146 1.16 24.25 30.25
N THR A 147 1.10 22.98 30.63
CA THR A 147 0.74 22.57 32.02
C THR A 147 1.94 22.71 32.96
N ASN A 148 3.16 22.40 32.48
CA ASN A 148 4.37 22.57 33.29
C ASN A 148 4.77 24.03 33.52
N SER A 149 4.41 24.95 32.63
CA SER A 149 4.66 26.39 32.82
C SER A 149 3.83 27.04 33.96
N LYS A 150 2.83 26.31 34.49
CA LYS A 150 2.02 26.75 35.63
C LYS A 150 2.33 26.03 36.95
N LYS A 151 3.26 25.09 36.99
CA LYS A 151 3.70 24.43 38.22
C LYS A 151 4.85 25.22 38.86
N PHE A 152 4.52 26.32 39.55
CA PHE A 152 5.46 26.96 40.46
C PHE A 152 5.69 26.02 41.65
N LEU A 153 6.85 25.39 41.70
CA LEU A 153 7.34 24.69 42.87
C LEU A 153 7.75 25.72 43.88
N ASN A 154 6.92 25.94 44.91
CA ASN A 154 7.23 26.79 46.03
C ASN A 154 8.01 25.99 47.08
N SER A 155 8.98 26.61 47.70
CA SER A 155 9.66 26.04 48.87
C SER A 155 9.49 26.94 50.09
N ALA A 156 9.13 26.37 51.20
CA ALA A 156 9.05 27.11 52.46
C ALA A 156 9.69 26.33 53.62
N LYS A 157 10.36 27.06 54.52
CA LYS A 157 10.89 26.50 55.74
C LYS A 157 9.79 26.53 56.79
N CYS A 158 9.48 25.39 57.40
CA CYS A 158 8.47 25.31 58.44
C CYS A 158 8.92 26.03 59.70
N LYS A 159 8.12 26.98 60.15
CA LYS A 159 8.44 27.75 61.33
C LYS A 159 8.42 26.96 62.65
N ASN A 160 7.69 25.81 62.64
CA ASN A 160 7.55 24.99 63.85
C ASN A 160 8.66 23.92 63.95
N CYS A 161 8.98 23.20 62.93
CA CYS A 161 9.97 22.10 62.98
C CYS A 161 11.26 22.37 62.19
N GLY A 162 11.38 23.53 61.50
CA GLY A 162 12.56 23.91 60.74
C GLY A 162 12.76 23.17 59.39
N ALA A 163 11.95 22.19 59.06
CA ALA A 163 12.07 21.42 57.82
C ALA A 163 11.76 22.28 56.59
N THR A 164 12.55 22.13 55.50
CA THR A 164 12.26 22.76 54.20
C THR A 164 11.37 21.83 53.38
N VAL A 165 10.22 22.32 52.98
CA VAL A 165 9.22 21.55 52.23
C VAL A 165 8.99 22.20 50.87
N VAL A 166 9.05 21.41 49.83
CA VAL A 166 8.73 21.82 48.44
C VAL A 166 7.29 21.39 48.14
N PHE A 167 6.48 22.31 47.66
CA PHE A 167 5.06 22.05 47.40
C PHE A 167 4.54 22.82 46.20
N ASN A 168 3.45 22.34 45.62
CA ASN A 168 2.74 23.00 44.55
C ASN A 168 1.59 23.83 45.07
N GLY A 169 1.49 25.09 44.65
CA GLY A 169 0.42 25.99 45.02
C GLY A 169 0.80 26.94 46.16
N GLU A 170 -0.16 27.74 46.65
CA GLU A 170 0.05 28.80 47.60
C GLU A 170 0.13 28.31 49.07
N LYS A 171 -0.41 27.16 49.39
CA LYS A 171 -0.49 26.60 50.74
C LYS A 171 -0.21 25.09 50.70
N ALA A 172 0.47 24.58 51.73
CA ALA A 172 0.67 23.14 51.95
C ALA A 172 0.70 22.85 53.47
N ILE A 173 0.51 21.58 53.82
CA ILE A 173 0.67 21.10 55.20
C ILE A 173 2.05 20.47 55.33
N CYS A 174 2.80 20.84 56.35
CA CYS A 174 4.13 20.26 56.62
C CYS A 174 3.99 18.77 56.93
N PRO A 175 4.63 17.87 56.15
CA PRO A 175 4.50 16.43 56.35
C PRO A 175 5.15 15.92 57.64
N TYR A 176 5.98 16.76 58.30
CA TYR A 176 6.71 16.37 59.51
C TYR A 176 6.01 16.77 60.81
N CYS A 177 5.27 17.89 60.81
CA CYS A 177 4.65 18.38 62.04
C CYS A 177 3.21 18.85 61.88
N GLY A 178 2.59 18.71 60.67
CA GLY A 178 1.21 19.08 60.40
C GLY A 178 0.93 20.59 60.31
N ASN A 179 1.95 21.45 60.41
CA ASN A 179 1.74 22.90 60.41
C ASN A 179 1.49 23.44 58.97
N LEU A 180 0.64 24.45 58.84
CA LEU A 180 0.31 25.07 57.55
C LEU A 180 1.47 25.94 57.06
N LEU A 181 1.92 25.66 55.84
CA LEU A 181 2.94 26.43 55.13
C LEU A 181 2.25 27.30 54.07
N LYS A 182 2.70 28.55 53.94
CA LYS A 182 2.29 29.47 52.89
C LYS A 182 3.50 29.78 52.01
N ALA A 183 3.29 29.84 50.69
CA ALA A 183 4.30 30.35 49.77
C ALA A 183 4.64 31.79 50.19
N LYS A 184 5.92 32.15 50.20
CA LYS A 184 6.34 33.50 50.48
C LYS A 184 5.92 34.36 49.28
N GLU A 185 5.07 35.33 49.47
CA GLU A 185 4.84 36.37 48.47
C GLU A 185 6.16 37.12 48.30
N ILE A 186 6.70 37.09 47.07
CA ILE A 186 7.89 37.85 46.67
C ILE A 186 7.41 39.15 46.10
#